data_0bce5566c9f5b3f8175ec884d06cc005
#
_entry.id   0bce5566c9f5b3f8175ec884d06cc005
#
_cell.length_a   1.000
_cell.length_b   1.000
_cell.length_c   1.000
_cell.angle_alpha   90.00
_cell.angle_beta   90.00
_cell.angle_gamma   90.00
#
_symmetry.space_group_name_H-M   'P 1'
#
loop_
_entity.id
_entity.type
_entity.pdbx_description
1 polymer ?
#
loop_
_entity_poly.entity_id
_entity_poly.type
_entity_poly.pdbx_seq_one_letter_code
_entity_poly.pdbx_strand_id
1 'polypeptide(L)'
;MSYFYKKKFLLESELKKLGFLSMMAIKIDDYDRIITSYSKKVTENIINIFDKKLRDFASFCGLEVRCLGDVCFVLFCPRHCDVEKLCAQLSSFFKGLEITYKYNRIHISTSIGGAFGQKNVLNQALMALEFAKTHKLDYVLYSDDLGLASKLEREKFIYDLIEKAMSDDKIVPYFQPIFDRDGKISKYETLARIVDSDGRAILPGVFLEYSRHIKRYVDLSKKLILQAFSRINDNTEVALSINMSISDMIANPLRDLIIKEIDRRKIGNRVIVEILENENLCTSNSSKVKFYIQALRERGVKIAVDDFGSGFSNFNLLLEIVPDYIKIDGEIIKRICEDEKARKMAETIIGFAKHLGAKTIAEYVANEQIYNKCLELGIDEFQGFYLGQPRAEF
;
A
#
# COMPACT_ATOMS: atom_id res chain seq x y z
N MET A 1 -6.81 -14.67 -21.03
CA MET A 1 -7.96 -13.81 -20.60
C MET A 1 -8.64 -14.49 -19.43
N SER A 2 -8.83 -13.83 -18.30
CA SER A 2 -9.50 -14.45 -17.15
C SER A 2 -10.97 -14.73 -17.51
N TYR A 3 -11.58 -15.75 -16.88
CA TYR A 3 -12.97 -16.14 -17.06
C TYR A 3 -13.96 -14.98 -16.87
N PHE A 4 -13.65 -14.08 -15.94
CA PHE A 4 -14.38 -12.85 -15.68
C PHE A 4 -14.45 -11.94 -16.91
N TYR A 5 -13.31 -11.63 -17.53
CA TYR A 5 -13.27 -10.75 -18.70
C TYR A 5 -14.04 -11.32 -19.91
N LYS A 6 -13.99 -12.64 -20.10
CA LYS A 6 -14.75 -13.29 -21.18
C LYS A 6 -16.26 -13.16 -20.97
N LYS A 7 -16.75 -13.38 -19.74
CA LYS A 7 -18.18 -13.21 -19.41
C LYS A 7 -18.61 -11.76 -19.49
N LYS A 8 -17.79 -10.83 -19.00
CA LYS A 8 -18.05 -9.39 -19.09
C LYS A 8 -18.20 -8.95 -20.55
N PHE A 9 -17.29 -9.35 -21.43
CA PHE A 9 -17.35 -9.01 -22.86
C PHE A 9 -18.61 -9.54 -23.54
N LEU A 10 -19.00 -10.78 -23.25
CA LEU A 10 -20.22 -11.39 -23.78
C LEU A 10 -21.46 -10.63 -23.32
N LEU A 11 -21.54 -10.30 -22.04
CA LEU A 11 -22.65 -9.55 -21.48
C LEU A 11 -22.72 -8.12 -22.06
N GLU A 12 -21.60 -7.43 -22.22
CA GLU A 12 -21.56 -6.11 -22.87
C GLU A 12 -22.12 -6.15 -24.30
N SER A 13 -21.83 -7.23 -25.05
CA SER A 13 -22.35 -7.41 -26.39
C SER A 13 -23.88 -7.63 -26.43
N GLU A 14 -24.43 -8.36 -25.45
CA GLU A 14 -25.85 -8.54 -25.26
C GLU A 14 -26.56 -7.23 -24.88
N LEU A 15 -26.02 -6.51 -23.92
CA LEU A 15 -26.60 -5.30 -23.35
C LEU A 15 -26.63 -4.12 -24.36
N LYS A 16 -25.66 -4.05 -25.28
CA LYS A 16 -25.65 -3.03 -26.35
C LYS A 16 -26.89 -3.01 -27.21
N LYS A 17 -27.62 -4.12 -27.26
CA LYS A 17 -28.86 -4.25 -28.05
C LYS A 17 -30.12 -3.77 -27.33
N LEU A 18 -30.03 -3.55 -26.03
CA LEU A 18 -31.22 -3.31 -25.17
C LEU A 18 -31.55 -1.81 -24.97
N GLY A 19 -30.75 -0.88 -25.47
CA GLY A 19 -30.98 0.55 -25.34
C GLY A 19 -30.73 1.08 -23.92
N PHE A 20 -31.77 1.67 -23.30
CA PHE A 20 -31.67 2.20 -21.93
C PHE A 20 -31.69 1.08 -20.90
N LEU A 21 -30.78 1.14 -19.94
CA LEU A 21 -30.62 0.15 -18.87
C LEU A 21 -30.57 0.82 -17.51
N SER A 22 -31.21 0.19 -16.53
CA SER A 22 -30.97 0.41 -15.10
C SER A 22 -30.28 -0.83 -14.55
N MET A 23 -29.15 -0.63 -13.87
CA MET A 23 -28.24 -1.72 -13.51
C MET A 23 -27.67 -1.56 -12.11
N MET A 24 -27.51 -2.69 -11.43
CA MET A 24 -26.77 -2.80 -10.17
C MET A 24 -25.74 -3.90 -10.28
N ALA A 25 -24.54 -3.67 -9.80
CA ALA A 25 -23.52 -4.69 -9.59
C ALA A 25 -23.39 -4.93 -8.08
N ILE A 26 -23.34 -6.20 -7.66
CA ILE A 26 -23.16 -6.59 -6.25
C ILE A 26 -22.04 -7.63 -6.14
N LYS A 27 -21.25 -7.52 -5.09
CA LYS A 27 -20.18 -8.47 -4.78
C LYS A 27 -20.17 -8.79 -3.30
N ILE A 28 -19.81 -10.04 -2.96
CA ILE A 28 -19.48 -10.42 -1.58
C ILE A 28 -18.11 -9.80 -1.23
N ASP A 29 -18.08 -9.04 -0.14
CA ASP A 29 -16.84 -8.50 0.39
C ASP A 29 -16.03 -9.63 1.09
N ASP A 30 -14.72 -9.42 1.28
CA ASP A 30 -13.83 -10.37 1.97
C ASP A 30 -13.92 -11.82 1.48
N TYR A 31 -14.31 -12.04 0.22
CA TYR A 31 -14.46 -13.38 -0.35
C TYR A 31 -13.16 -14.19 -0.28
N ASP A 32 -12.01 -13.54 -0.44
CA ASP A 32 -10.70 -14.18 -0.32
C ASP A 32 -10.48 -14.75 1.10
N ARG A 33 -10.97 -14.05 2.12
CA ARG A 33 -10.96 -14.55 3.50
C ARG A 33 -11.87 -15.77 3.67
N ILE A 34 -13.04 -15.78 3.02
CA ILE A 34 -13.96 -16.92 3.06
C ILE A 34 -13.30 -18.14 2.42
N ILE A 35 -12.66 -18.02 1.26
CA ILE A 35 -11.96 -19.11 0.58
C ILE A 35 -10.83 -19.66 1.43
N THR A 36 -10.05 -18.81 2.08
CA THR A 36 -8.89 -19.23 2.87
C THR A 36 -9.28 -19.81 4.23
N SER A 37 -10.42 -19.38 4.80
CA SER A 37 -10.87 -19.80 6.13
C SER A 37 -11.76 -21.05 6.14
N TYR A 38 -12.39 -21.38 5.02
CA TYR A 38 -13.35 -22.46 4.92
C TYR A 38 -13.01 -23.45 3.81
N SER A 39 -13.51 -24.70 3.93
CA SER A 39 -13.33 -25.69 2.87
C SER A 39 -14.09 -25.31 1.61
N LYS A 40 -13.61 -25.80 0.44
CA LYS A 40 -14.24 -25.58 -0.87
C LYS A 40 -15.75 -25.84 -0.85
N LYS A 41 -16.20 -26.93 -0.19
CA LYS A 41 -17.64 -27.28 -0.08
C LYS A 41 -18.45 -26.24 0.68
N VAL A 42 -17.87 -25.64 1.72
CA VAL A 42 -18.54 -24.56 2.49
C VAL A 42 -18.62 -23.30 1.66
N THR A 43 -17.56 -22.93 0.98
CA THR A 43 -17.51 -21.77 0.10
C THR A 43 -18.53 -21.87 -1.05
N GLU A 44 -18.60 -23.03 -1.71
CA GLU A 44 -19.62 -23.29 -2.75
C GLU A 44 -21.05 -23.17 -2.21
N ASN A 45 -21.31 -23.67 -1.00
CA ASN A 45 -22.62 -23.57 -0.37
C ASN A 45 -22.99 -22.11 -0.04
N ILE A 46 -22.04 -21.31 0.43
CA ILE A 46 -22.24 -19.86 0.66
C ILE A 46 -22.64 -19.16 -0.65
N ILE A 47 -21.92 -19.42 -1.73
CA ILE A 47 -22.20 -18.82 -3.03
C ILE A 47 -23.59 -19.22 -3.53
N ASN A 48 -23.96 -20.49 -3.40
CA ASN A 48 -25.25 -21.01 -3.86
C ASN A 48 -26.41 -20.38 -3.07
N ILE A 49 -26.27 -20.23 -1.75
CA ILE A 49 -27.28 -19.56 -0.92
C ILE A 49 -27.39 -18.08 -1.30
N PHE A 50 -26.26 -17.42 -1.51
CA PHE A 50 -26.23 -16.02 -1.92
C PHE A 50 -26.88 -15.82 -3.29
N ASP A 51 -26.51 -16.61 -4.31
CA ASP A 51 -27.09 -16.56 -5.65
C ASP A 51 -28.61 -16.81 -5.61
N LYS A 52 -29.05 -17.79 -4.84
CA LYS A 52 -30.48 -18.04 -4.68
C LYS A 52 -31.22 -16.84 -4.11
N LYS A 53 -30.77 -16.28 -3.00
CA LYS A 53 -31.36 -15.07 -2.40
C LYS A 53 -31.38 -13.89 -3.36
N LEU A 54 -30.28 -13.72 -4.12
CA LEU A 54 -30.17 -12.65 -5.11
C LEU A 54 -31.23 -12.81 -6.24
N ARG A 55 -31.45 -14.04 -6.70
CA ARG A 55 -32.48 -14.34 -7.71
C ARG A 55 -33.91 -14.17 -7.17
N ASP A 56 -34.11 -14.51 -5.90
CA ASP A 56 -35.42 -14.28 -5.24
C ASP A 56 -35.71 -12.77 -5.18
N PHE A 57 -34.74 -11.95 -4.78
CA PHE A 57 -34.87 -10.49 -4.80
C PHE A 57 -35.10 -9.95 -6.22
N ALA A 58 -34.31 -10.41 -7.18
CA ALA A 58 -34.45 -9.97 -8.58
C ALA A 58 -35.81 -10.31 -9.18
N SER A 59 -36.33 -11.52 -8.92
CA SER A 59 -37.66 -11.94 -9.35
C SER A 59 -38.76 -11.05 -8.77
N PHE A 60 -38.62 -10.70 -7.47
CA PHE A 60 -39.62 -9.81 -6.82
C PHE A 60 -39.58 -8.39 -7.44
N CYS A 61 -38.40 -7.89 -7.82
CA CYS A 61 -38.23 -6.57 -8.42
C CYS A 61 -38.38 -6.54 -9.95
N GLY A 62 -38.60 -7.68 -10.62
CA GLY A 62 -38.66 -7.77 -12.08
C GLY A 62 -37.33 -7.49 -12.78
N LEU A 63 -36.24 -7.94 -12.19
CA LEU A 63 -34.86 -7.75 -12.68
C LEU A 63 -34.30 -9.05 -13.26
N GLU A 64 -33.38 -8.92 -14.21
CA GLU A 64 -32.57 -10.03 -14.68
C GLU A 64 -31.24 -10.09 -13.92
N VAL A 65 -30.73 -11.33 -13.69
CA VAL A 65 -29.46 -11.57 -12.99
C VAL A 65 -28.45 -12.27 -13.90
N ARG A 66 -27.22 -11.78 -13.91
CA ARG A 66 -26.08 -12.46 -14.54
C ARG A 66 -24.92 -12.55 -13.55
N CYS A 67 -24.25 -13.70 -13.53
CA CYS A 67 -23.03 -13.91 -12.77
C CYS A 67 -21.82 -13.65 -13.67
N LEU A 68 -20.97 -12.70 -13.29
CA LEU A 68 -19.73 -12.39 -14.01
C LEU A 68 -18.55 -13.27 -13.58
N GLY A 69 -18.64 -13.94 -12.45
CA GLY A 69 -17.55 -14.70 -11.82
C GLY A 69 -17.07 -14.02 -10.54
N ASP A 70 -16.20 -14.72 -9.79
CA ASP A 70 -15.59 -14.23 -8.55
C ASP A 70 -16.59 -13.57 -7.57
N VAL A 71 -17.78 -14.22 -7.43
CA VAL A 71 -18.90 -13.75 -6.60
C VAL A 71 -19.40 -12.34 -6.94
N CYS A 72 -19.19 -11.89 -8.17
CA CYS A 72 -19.71 -10.66 -8.72
C CYS A 72 -20.95 -10.93 -9.58
N PHE A 73 -22.07 -10.30 -9.24
CA PHE A 73 -23.34 -10.45 -9.94
C PHE A 73 -23.82 -9.09 -10.43
N VAL A 74 -24.57 -9.13 -11.54
CA VAL A 74 -25.20 -7.94 -12.12
C VAL A 74 -26.69 -8.19 -12.22
N LEU A 75 -27.46 -7.22 -11.72
CA LEU A 75 -28.93 -7.17 -11.86
C LEU A 75 -29.28 -6.00 -12.79
N PHE A 76 -30.14 -6.22 -13.74
CA PHE A 76 -30.50 -5.16 -14.68
C PHE A 76 -31.95 -5.27 -15.17
N CYS A 77 -32.45 -4.13 -15.65
CA CYS A 77 -33.77 -3.98 -16.25
C CYS A 77 -33.64 -3.18 -17.56
N PRO A 78 -34.21 -3.64 -18.68
CA PRO A 78 -34.17 -2.93 -19.96
C PRO A 78 -35.21 -1.79 -20.00
N ARG A 79 -35.25 -0.96 -18.97
CA ARG A 79 -36.11 0.21 -18.82
C ARG A 79 -35.59 1.13 -17.74
N HIS A 80 -36.10 2.34 -17.67
CA HIS A 80 -35.78 3.25 -16.57
C HIS A 80 -36.46 2.76 -15.27
N CYS A 81 -35.62 2.46 -14.27
CA CYS A 81 -36.04 2.19 -12.91
C CYS A 81 -35.30 3.14 -11.96
N ASP A 82 -35.86 3.36 -10.79
CA ASP A 82 -35.19 4.10 -9.72
C ASP A 82 -34.04 3.23 -9.13
N VAL A 83 -32.87 3.40 -9.69
CA VAL A 83 -31.67 2.61 -9.33
C VAL A 83 -31.26 2.88 -7.90
N GLU A 84 -31.41 4.10 -7.40
CA GLU A 84 -31.09 4.46 -6.02
C GLU A 84 -31.96 3.70 -5.03
N LYS A 85 -33.26 3.71 -5.26
CA LYS A 85 -34.20 2.95 -4.44
C LYS A 85 -33.92 1.44 -4.51
N LEU A 86 -33.61 0.92 -5.69
CA LEU A 86 -33.27 -0.49 -5.86
C LEU A 86 -31.95 -0.86 -5.14
N CYS A 87 -30.93 -0.02 -5.20
CA CYS A 87 -29.67 -0.22 -4.44
C CYS A 87 -29.91 -0.21 -2.94
N ALA A 88 -30.71 0.74 -2.44
CA ALA A 88 -31.07 0.81 -1.03
C ALA A 88 -31.86 -0.43 -0.56
N GLN A 89 -32.81 -0.90 -1.37
CA GLN A 89 -33.59 -2.12 -1.10
C GLN A 89 -32.70 -3.36 -1.11
N LEU A 90 -31.77 -3.49 -2.08
CA LEU A 90 -30.86 -4.60 -2.21
C LEU A 90 -29.89 -4.61 -1.03
N SER A 91 -29.34 -3.45 -0.64
CA SER A 91 -28.49 -3.31 0.54
C SER A 91 -29.23 -3.74 1.81
N SER A 92 -30.42 -3.24 2.01
CA SER A 92 -31.26 -3.62 3.17
C SER A 92 -31.59 -5.12 3.21
N PHE A 93 -31.82 -5.73 2.05
CA PHE A 93 -32.11 -7.16 1.92
C PHE A 93 -30.93 -8.04 2.32
N PHE A 94 -29.70 -7.61 2.04
CA PHE A 94 -28.48 -8.34 2.40
C PHE A 94 -27.88 -7.89 3.73
N LYS A 95 -28.36 -6.81 4.32
CA LYS A 95 -27.83 -6.29 5.59
C LYS A 95 -27.98 -7.30 6.72
N GLY A 96 -26.86 -7.66 7.33
CA GLY A 96 -26.83 -8.66 8.40
C GLY A 96 -27.10 -10.10 7.91
N LEU A 97 -26.87 -10.39 6.62
CA LEU A 97 -27.02 -11.75 6.11
C LEU A 97 -26.07 -12.70 6.86
N GLU A 98 -26.66 -13.65 7.57
CA GLU A 98 -25.96 -14.78 8.17
C GLU A 98 -26.26 -16.06 7.42
N ILE A 99 -25.22 -16.79 7.07
CA ILE A 99 -25.32 -18.12 6.48
C ILE A 99 -24.87 -19.12 7.54
N THR A 100 -25.78 -19.99 7.97
CA THR A 100 -25.47 -21.06 8.93
C THR A 100 -24.99 -22.29 8.17
N TYR A 101 -23.81 -22.77 8.50
CA TYR A 101 -23.28 -24.05 8.03
C TYR A 101 -22.84 -24.90 9.23
N LYS A 102 -23.53 -25.98 9.49
CA LYS A 102 -23.40 -26.80 10.69
C LYS A 102 -23.62 -25.93 11.94
N TYR A 103 -22.57 -25.71 12.76
CA TYR A 103 -22.62 -24.92 14.00
C TYR A 103 -22.06 -23.50 13.83
N ASN A 104 -21.54 -23.15 12.64
CA ASN A 104 -20.90 -21.86 12.40
C ASN A 104 -21.90 -20.90 11.72
N ARG A 105 -21.98 -19.68 12.25
CA ARG A 105 -22.66 -18.55 11.61
C ARG A 105 -21.63 -17.72 10.87
N ILE A 106 -21.84 -17.52 9.59
CA ILE A 106 -20.92 -16.78 8.71
C ILE A 106 -21.64 -15.51 8.28
N HIS A 107 -21.14 -14.38 8.74
CA HIS A 107 -21.66 -13.07 8.31
C HIS A 107 -21.14 -12.74 6.93
N ILE A 108 -22.03 -12.30 6.05
CA ILE A 108 -21.71 -11.89 4.68
C ILE A 108 -21.97 -10.40 4.57
N SER A 109 -20.93 -9.64 4.26
CA SER A 109 -21.03 -8.25 3.83
C SER A 109 -21.00 -8.15 2.32
N THR A 110 -21.68 -7.12 1.80
CA THR A 110 -21.76 -6.87 0.36
C THR A 110 -21.61 -5.40 0.06
N SER A 111 -20.96 -5.10 -1.06
CA SER A 111 -20.95 -3.77 -1.65
C SER A 111 -21.77 -3.76 -2.93
N ILE A 112 -22.42 -2.63 -3.23
CA ILE A 112 -23.32 -2.48 -4.39
C ILE A 112 -22.93 -1.21 -5.16
N GLY A 113 -22.87 -1.33 -6.50
CA GLY A 113 -22.74 -0.19 -7.40
C GLY A 113 -23.93 -0.08 -8.33
N GLY A 114 -24.57 1.09 -8.39
CA GLY A 114 -25.71 1.36 -9.26
C GLY A 114 -25.32 2.28 -10.43
N ALA A 115 -25.93 2.03 -11.60
CA ALA A 115 -25.79 2.91 -12.77
C ALA A 115 -27.04 2.82 -13.67
N PHE A 116 -27.27 3.86 -14.45
CA PHE A 116 -28.34 3.87 -15.45
C PHE A 116 -27.94 4.70 -16.68
N GLY A 117 -28.46 4.36 -17.83
CA GLY A 117 -28.15 5.08 -19.07
C GLY A 117 -28.24 4.20 -20.32
N GLN A 118 -27.68 4.69 -21.41
CA GLN A 118 -27.68 3.99 -22.70
C GLN A 118 -26.30 3.43 -23.08
N LYS A 119 -25.22 3.96 -22.53
CA LYS A 119 -23.85 3.57 -22.90
C LYS A 119 -23.02 3.26 -21.65
N ASN A 120 -22.20 2.23 -21.76
CA ASN A 120 -21.22 1.85 -20.74
C ASN A 120 -21.78 1.54 -19.34
N VAL A 121 -23.09 1.31 -19.21
CA VAL A 121 -23.79 1.17 -17.92
C VAL A 121 -23.20 0.03 -17.07
N LEU A 122 -22.80 -1.08 -17.70
CA LEU A 122 -22.12 -2.17 -16.99
C LEU A 122 -20.80 -1.71 -16.37
N ASN A 123 -19.96 -1.00 -17.13
CA ASN A 123 -18.69 -0.49 -16.60
C ASN A 123 -18.92 0.54 -15.49
N GLN A 124 -19.90 1.42 -15.66
CA GLN A 124 -20.28 2.42 -14.66
C GLN A 124 -20.75 1.76 -13.36
N ALA A 125 -21.61 0.75 -13.42
CA ALA A 125 -22.05 0.01 -12.23
C ALA A 125 -20.89 -0.73 -11.54
N LEU A 126 -19.98 -1.34 -12.29
CA LEU A 126 -18.79 -1.99 -11.74
C LEU A 126 -17.81 -0.99 -11.11
N MET A 127 -17.68 0.19 -11.69
CA MET A 127 -16.85 1.26 -11.10
C MET A 127 -17.45 1.77 -9.78
N ALA A 128 -18.74 2.00 -9.74
CA ALA A 128 -19.45 2.40 -8.52
C ALA A 128 -19.35 1.31 -7.43
N LEU A 129 -19.44 0.03 -7.81
CA LEU A 129 -19.21 -1.10 -6.91
C LEU A 129 -17.80 -1.11 -6.29
N GLU A 130 -16.78 -0.90 -7.09
CA GLU A 130 -15.41 -0.88 -6.59
C GLU A 130 -15.17 0.31 -5.66
N PHE A 131 -15.79 1.46 -5.97
CA PHE A 131 -15.77 2.62 -5.09
C PHE A 131 -16.46 2.33 -3.75
N ALA A 132 -17.65 1.73 -3.77
CA ALA A 132 -18.38 1.34 -2.56
C ALA A 132 -17.55 0.40 -1.69
N LYS A 133 -16.92 -0.63 -2.29
CA LYS A 133 -16.06 -1.58 -1.60
C LYS A 133 -14.84 -0.90 -0.96
N THR A 134 -14.14 -0.05 -1.71
CA THR A 134 -12.91 0.63 -1.24
C THR A 134 -13.21 1.56 -0.07
N HIS A 135 -14.36 2.24 -0.09
CA HIS A 135 -14.76 3.20 0.95
C HIS A 135 -15.67 2.60 2.03
N LYS A 136 -15.89 1.27 2.00
CA LYS A 136 -16.75 0.53 2.94
C LYS A 136 -18.18 1.10 3.03
N LEU A 137 -18.74 1.47 1.88
CA LEU A 137 -20.10 1.96 1.74
C LEU A 137 -21.02 0.81 1.33
N ASP A 138 -22.25 0.82 1.84
CA ASP A 138 -23.24 -0.20 1.50
C ASP A 138 -23.59 -0.18 0.01
N TYR A 139 -23.76 1.00 -0.57
CA TYR A 139 -23.92 1.19 -2.01
C TYR A 139 -23.47 2.56 -2.49
N VAL A 140 -23.19 2.67 -3.77
CA VAL A 140 -22.85 3.92 -4.47
C VAL A 140 -23.54 3.94 -5.82
N LEU A 141 -24.08 5.10 -6.22
CA LEU A 141 -24.54 5.33 -7.59
C LEU A 141 -23.41 5.95 -8.41
N TYR A 142 -23.27 5.49 -9.64
CA TYR A 142 -22.34 6.12 -10.57
C TYR A 142 -22.81 7.54 -10.91
N SER A 143 -21.92 8.49 -10.76
CA SER A 143 -22.05 9.84 -11.30
C SER A 143 -20.69 10.26 -11.84
N ASP A 144 -20.68 11.16 -12.81
CA ASP A 144 -19.42 11.71 -13.36
C ASP A 144 -18.65 12.49 -12.29
N ASP A 145 -19.33 13.03 -11.28
CA ASP A 145 -18.76 13.74 -10.14
C ASP A 145 -18.00 12.84 -9.16
N LEU A 146 -18.21 11.53 -9.20
CA LEU A 146 -17.49 10.58 -8.33
C LEU A 146 -15.99 10.44 -8.69
N GLY A 147 -15.49 11.15 -9.67
CA GLY A 147 -14.09 11.13 -10.08
C GLY A 147 -13.59 9.78 -10.57
N LEU A 148 -14.51 8.85 -10.87
CA LEU A 148 -14.18 7.49 -11.29
C LEU A 148 -13.53 7.46 -12.67
N ALA A 149 -13.98 8.32 -13.60
CA ALA A 149 -13.32 8.48 -14.89
C ALA A 149 -11.90 9.02 -14.70
N SER A 150 -11.72 10.02 -13.83
CA SER A 150 -10.42 10.59 -13.51
C SER A 150 -9.49 9.60 -12.81
N LYS A 151 -10.03 8.66 -12.01
CA LYS A 151 -9.23 7.58 -11.41
C LYS A 151 -8.66 6.65 -12.46
N LEU A 152 -9.46 6.20 -13.45
CA LEU A 152 -8.98 5.33 -14.53
C LEU A 152 -7.96 6.03 -15.43
N GLU A 153 -8.18 7.30 -15.76
CA GLU A 153 -7.21 8.10 -16.50
C GLU A 153 -5.90 8.28 -15.72
N ARG A 154 -6.00 8.52 -14.41
CA ARG A 154 -4.85 8.61 -13.52
C ARG A 154 -4.10 7.28 -13.41
N GLU A 155 -4.80 6.16 -13.25
CA GLU A 155 -4.18 4.82 -13.20
C GLU A 155 -3.47 4.50 -14.52
N LYS A 156 -4.09 4.79 -15.66
CA LYS A 156 -3.47 4.66 -16.98
C LYS A 156 -2.24 5.55 -17.11
N PHE A 157 -2.34 6.82 -16.72
CA PHE A 157 -1.20 7.74 -16.73
C PHE A 157 -0.03 7.21 -15.87
N ILE A 158 -0.31 6.71 -14.64
CA ILE A 158 0.74 6.18 -13.76
C ILE A 158 1.35 4.90 -14.35
N TYR A 159 0.52 4.04 -14.96
CA TYR A 159 1.00 2.85 -15.66
C TYR A 159 1.98 3.22 -16.80
N ASP A 160 1.56 4.11 -17.68
CA ASP A 160 2.37 4.56 -18.82
C ASP A 160 3.66 5.25 -18.34
N LEU A 161 3.57 6.03 -17.25
CA LEU A 161 4.71 6.67 -16.60
C LEU A 161 5.74 5.64 -16.11
N ILE A 162 5.29 4.59 -15.39
CA ILE A 162 6.17 3.54 -14.86
C ILE A 162 6.83 2.76 -16.00
N GLU A 163 6.04 2.31 -17.00
CA GLU A 163 6.57 1.54 -18.12
C GLU A 163 7.60 2.36 -18.92
N LYS A 164 7.31 3.64 -19.18
CA LYS A 164 8.26 4.53 -19.84
C LYS A 164 9.51 4.76 -19.01
N ALA A 165 9.37 5.01 -17.71
CA ALA A 165 10.51 5.23 -16.82
C ALA A 165 11.39 3.96 -16.70
N MET A 166 10.76 2.76 -16.77
CA MET A 166 11.48 1.48 -16.79
C MET A 166 12.27 1.29 -18.08
N SER A 167 11.70 1.65 -19.25
CA SER A 167 12.36 1.53 -20.55
C SER A 167 13.49 2.54 -20.74
N ASP A 168 13.28 3.77 -20.28
CA ASP A 168 14.18 4.91 -20.54
C ASP A 168 15.22 5.13 -19.42
N ASP A 169 15.28 4.22 -18.45
CA ASP A 169 16.19 4.26 -17.30
C ASP A 169 16.03 5.54 -16.43
N LYS A 170 14.77 6.02 -16.34
CA LYS A 170 14.39 7.24 -15.62
C LYS A 170 13.96 7.03 -14.17
N ILE A 171 14.13 5.81 -13.65
CA ILE A 171 13.99 5.51 -12.22
C ILE A 171 15.35 5.74 -11.59
N VAL A 172 15.45 6.75 -10.73
CA VAL A 172 16.72 7.22 -10.18
C VAL A 172 16.67 7.37 -8.65
N PRO A 173 17.76 7.11 -7.93
CA PRO A 173 17.85 7.43 -6.52
C PRO A 173 18.10 8.92 -6.33
N TYR A 174 17.40 9.52 -5.37
CA TYR A 174 17.74 10.78 -4.74
C TYR A 174 18.24 10.49 -3.33
N PHE A 175 19.12 11.35 -2.81
CA PHE A 175 19.80 11.16 -1.55
C PHE A 175 19.47 12.32 -0.62
N GLN A 176 18.86 12.03 0.52
CA GLN A 176 18.57 13.03 1.54
C GLN A 176 19.58 12.90 2.68
N PRO A 177 20.32 13.97 3.02
CA PRO A 177 21.33 13.92 4.07
C PRO A 177 20.70 13.78 5.46
N ILE A 178 21.36 12.96 6.30
CA ILE A 178 21.09 12.80 7.73
C ILE A 178 22.32 13.31 8.46
N PHE A 179 22.13 14.25 9.37
CA PHE A 179 23.20 14.95 10.07
C PHE A 179 23.35 14.42 11.51
N ASP A 180 24.57 14.38 12.00
CA ASP A 180 24.85 14.11 13.40
C ASP A 180 24.73 15.38 14.27
N ARG A 181 25.00 15.26 15.57
CA ARG A 181 24.91 16.38 16.52
C ARG A 181 25.97 17.47 16.30
N ASP A 182 27.04 17.16 15.60
CA ASP A 182 28.12 18.11 15.25
C ASP A 182 27.84 18.84 13.92
N GLY A 183 26.68 18.57 13.30
CA GLY A 183 26.27 19.15 12.02
C GLY A 183 26.98 18.55 10.81
N LYS A 184 27.60 17.37 10.96
CA LYS A 184 28.21 16.63 9.86
C LYS A 184 27.26 15.62 9.28
N ILE A 185 27.32 15.40 7.98
CA ILE A 185 26.54 14.36 7.32
C ILE A 185 27.07 12.99 7.76
N SER A 186 26.21 12.21 8.42
CA SER A 186 26.53 10.84 8.88
C SER A 186 26.20 9.80 7.82
N LYS A 187 25.14 10.01 7.05
CA LYS A 187 24.62 9.11 6.02
C LYS A 187 23.60 9.82 5.13
N TYR A 188 23.11 9.11 4.11
CA TYR A 188 22.01 9.59 3.26
C TYR A 188 20.91 8.54 3.18
N GLU A 189 19.64 8.98 3.18
CA GLU A 189 18.52 8.14 2.83
C GLU A 189 18.33 8.11 1.32
N THR A 190 18.13 6.90 0.77
CA THR A 190 17.88 6.67 -0.64
C THR A 190 16.38 6.71 -0.93
N LEU A 191 15.95 7.71 -1.69
CA LEU A 191 14.55 7.96 -2.04
C LEU A 191 14.32 7.76 -3.53
N ALA A 192 13.34 6.93 -3.89
CA ALA A 192 12.99 6.70 -5.28
C ALA A 192 12.43 7.96 -5.95
N ARG A 193 12.82 8.22 -7.20
CA ARG A 193 12.22 9.24 -8.07
C ARG A 193 12.06 8.69 -9.48
N ILE A 194 10.99 9.10 -10.15
CA ILE A 194 10.90 9.01 -11.60
C ILE A 194 11.20 10.40 -12.17
N VAL A 195 12.11 10.49 -13.14
CA VAL A 195 12.39 11.74 -13.83
C VAL A 195 11.62 11.76 -15.14
N ASP A 196 10.70 12.70 -15.30
CA ASP A 196 9.89 12.83 -16.51
C ASP A 196 10.70 13.37 -17.71
N SER A 197 10.03 13.53 -18.86
CA SER A 197 10.67 14.06 -20.08
C SER A 197 11.17 15.50 -19.92
N ASP A 198 10.59 16.25 -18.99
CA ASP A 198 10.93 17.66 -18.73
C ASP A 198 12.02 17.79 -17.65
N GLY A 199 12.54 16.68 -17.15
CA GLY A 199 13.54 16.64 -16.10
C GLY A 199 13.00 16.84 -14.68
N ARG A 200 11.67 16.80 -14.48
CA ARG A 200 11.06 16.96 -13.16
C ARG A 200 11.05 15.64 -12.40
N ALA A 201 11.39 15.70 -11.13
CA ALA A 201 11.39 14.55 -10.25
C ALA A 201 9.97 14.29 -9.70
N ILE A 202 9.41 13.13 -10.02
CA ILE A 202 8.11 12.65 -9.53
C ILE A 202 8.34 11.85 -8.26
N LEU A 203 7.57 12.19 -7.21
CA LEU A 203 7.70 11.61 -5.86
C LEU A 203 7.17 10.17 -5.79
N PRO A 204 7.71 9.31 -4.91
CA PRO A 204 7.33 7.90 -4.79
C PRO A 204 5.86 7.69 -4.44
N GLY A 205 5.23 8.59 -3.67
CA GLY A 205 3.80 8.53 -3.35
C GLY A 205 2.86 8.53 -4.57
N VAL A 206 3.34 8.97 -5.75
CA VAL A 206 2.56 8.93 -6.99
C VAL A 206 2.55 7.53 -7.62
N PHE A 207 3.66 6.80 -7.58
CA PHE A 207 3.87 5.59 -8.39
C PHE A 207 4.19 4.31 -7.61
N LEU A 208 4.73 4.42 -6.39
CA LEU A 208 5.29 3.26 -5.69
C LEU A 208 4.22 2.23 -5.31
N GLU A 209 3.11 2.68 -4.72
CA GLU A 209 2.00 1.79 -4.37
C GLU A 209 1.38 1.15 -5.63
N TYR A 210 1.17 1.95 -6.67
CA TYR A 210 0.62 1.45 -7.93
C TYR A 210 1.56 0.44 -8.61
N SER A 211 2.89 0.62 -8.50
CA SER A 211 3.87 -0.33 -9.02
C SER A 211 3.75 -1.72 -8.41
N ARG A 212 3.29 -1.83 -7.15
CA ARG A 212 2.98 -3.11 -6.49
C ARG A 212 1.78 -3.79 -7.15
N HIS A 213 0.70 -3.04 -7.43
CA HIS A 213 -0.51 -3.57 -8.08
C HIS A 213 -0.23 -4.11 -9.49
N ILE A 214 0.63 -3.46 -10.26
CA ILE A 214 1.00 -3.89 -11.61
C ILE A 214 2.20 -4.85 -11.65
N LYS A 215 2.69 -5.32 -10.47
CA LYS A 215 3.82 -6.25 -10.32
C LYS A 215 5.15 -5.72 -10.88
N ARG A 216 5.35 -4.40 -10.93
CA ARG A 216 6.59 -3.75 -11.37
C ARG A 216 7.50 -3.33 -10.21
N TYR A 217 6.98 -3.38 -8.98
CA TYR A 217 7.68 -2.93 -7.78
C TYR A 217 9.07 -3.56 -7.63
N VAL A 218 9.18 -4.88 -7.80
CA VAL A 218 10.45 -5.60 -7.62
C VAL A 218 11.49 -5.16 -8.65
N ASP A 219 11.10 -4.98 -9.91
CA ASP A 219 12.01 -4.56 -10.97
C ASP A 219 12.44 -3.10 -10.79
N LEU A 220 11.52 -2.23 -10.38
CA LEU A 220 11.78 -0.84 -10.01
C LEU A 220 12.78 -0.77 -8.84
N SER A 221 12.52 -1.51 -7.76
CA SER A 221 13.39 -1.56 -6.58
C SER A 221 14.79 -2.10 -6.91
N LYS A 222 14.89 -3.12 -7.77
CA LYS A 222 16.19 -3.62 -8.25
C LYS A 222 17.00 -2.54 -8.94
N LYS A 223 16.38 -1.80 -9.89
CA LYS A 223 17.06 -0.71 -10.59
C LYS A 223 17.54 0.36 -9.62
N LEU A 224 16.67 0.80 -8.71
CA LEU A 224 16.98 1.81 -7.71
C LEU A 224 18.17 1.41 -6.83
N ILE A 225 18.14 0.20 -6.27
CA ILE A 225 19.19 -0.33 -5.38
C ILE A 225 20.52 -0.46 -6.12
N LEU A 226 20.53 -0.99 -7.34
CA LEU A 226 21.74 -1.11 -8.14
C LEU A 226 22.38 0.24 -8.43
N GLN A 227 21.59 1.26 -8.76
CA GLN A 227 22.05 2.62 -8.97
C GLN A 227 22.55 3.27 -7.67
N ALA A 228 21.81 3.12 -6.55
CA ALA A 228 22.22 3.64 -5.26
C ALA A 228 23.58 3.02 -4.82
N PHE A 229 23.70 1.70 -4.88
CA PHE A 229 24.95 1.02 -4.49
C PHE A 229 26.12 1.33 -5.43
N SER A 230 25.86 1.72 -6.69
CA SER A 230 26.92 2.16 -7.60
C SER A 230 27.55 3.50 -7.20
N ARG A 231 26.86 4.29 -6.38
CA ARG A 231 27.36 5.58 -5.85
C ARG A 231 28.30 5.39 -4.65
N ILE A 232 28.26 4.22 -3.99
CA ILE A 232 29.21 3.88 -2.93
C ILE A 232 30.50 3.39 -3.58
N ASN A 233 31.55 4.18 -3.50
CA ASN A 233 32.89 3.82 -4.04
C ASN A 233 33.97 4.01 -2.97
N ASP A 234 35.20 3.60 -3.27
CA ASP A 234 36.31 3.61 -2.31
C ASP A 234 36.75 5.02 -1.89
N ASN A 235 36.39 6.03 -2.67
CA ASN A 235 36.75 7.44 -2.41
C ASN A 235 35.70 8.19 -1.59
N THR A 236 34.54 7.55 -1.26
CA THR A 236 33.48 8.15 -0.48
C THR A 236 33.32 7.43 0.85
N GLU A 237 33.32 8.16 1.97
CA GLU A 237 32.97 7.63 3.30
C GLU A 237 31.45 7.58 3.53
N VAL A 238 30.67 7.68 2.45
CA VAL A 238 29.21 7.79 2.48
C VAL A 238 28.57 6.46 2.85
N ALA A 239 27.67 6.48 3.82
CA ALA A 239 26.72 5.40 4.10
C ALA A 239 25.35 5.74 3.53
N LEU A 240 24.65 4.73 3.00
CA LEU A 240 23.31 4.86 2.43
C LEU A 240 22.30 4.00 3.17
N SER A 241 21.13 4.53 3.43
CA SER A 241 19.99 3.70 3.81
C SER A 241 19.07 3.42 2.62
N ILE A 242 18.47 2.24 2.64
CA ILE A 242 17.49 1.75 1.66
C ILE A 242 16.26 1.24 2.39
N ASN A 243 15.10 1.59 1.87
CA ASN A 243 13.81 1.12 2.37
C ASN A 243 13.52 -0.31 1.92
N MET A 244 13.16 -1.20 2.84
CA MET A 244 12.72 -2.57 2.58
C MET A 244 11.49 -2.92 3.38
N SER A 245 10.49 -3.51 2.73
CA SER A 245 9.36 -4.11 3.42
C SER A 245 9.69 -5.51 3.95
N ILE A 246 8.93 -5.98 4.94
CA ILE A 246 9.04 -7.37 5.42
C ILE A 246 8.77 -8.36 4.27
N SER A 247 7.85 -8.03 3.38
CA SER A 247 7.58 -8.84 2.18
C SER A 247 8.79 -8.93 1.24
N ASP A 248 9.59 -7.87 1.12
CA ASP A 248 10.81 -7.87 0.31
C ASP A 248 11.91 -8.75 0.93
N MET A 249 11.98 -8.81 2.27
CA MET A 249 12.92 -9.68 2.98
C MET A 249 12.60 -11.16 2.84
N ILE A 250 11.32 -11.48 2.65
CA ILE A 250 10.84 -12.86 2.46
C ILE A 250 10.92 -13.27 0.99
N ALA A 251 10.70 -12.31 0.06
CA ALA A 251 10.70 -12.53 -1.37
C ALA A 251 12.12 -12.66 -1.94
N ASN A 252 12.46 -13.81 -2.48
CA ASN A 252 13.81 -14.15 -2.93
C ASN A 252 14.47 -13.14 -3.90
N PRO A 253 13.77 -12.58 -4.93
CA PRO A 253 14.49 -11.85 -5.98
C PRO A 253 15.18 -10.56 -5.52
N LEU A 254 14.59 -9.82 -4.56
CA LEU A 254 15.16 -8.57 -4.06
C LEU A 254 16.17 -8.83 -2.93
N ARG A 255 15.81 -9.73 -2.01
CA ARG A 255 16.68 -10.18 -0.93
C ARG A 255 18.02 -10.69 -1.45
N ASP A 256 17.99 -11.61 -2.42
CA ASP A 256 19.18 -12.25 -2.96
C ASP A 256 20.05 -11.26 -3.75
N LEU A 257 19.42 -10.30 -4.46
CA LEU A 257 20.14 -9.22 -5.14
C LEU A 257 20.93 -8.35 -4.14
N ILE A 258 20.29 -7.93 -3.04
CA ILE A 258 20.93 -7.06 -2.05
C ILE A 258 22.14 -7.74 -1.44
N ILE A 259 22.03 -8.99 -1.00
CA ILE A 259 23.14 -9.77 -0.45
C ILE A 259 24.28 -9.88 -1.45
N LYS A 260 23.93 -10.27 -2.70
CA LYS A 260 24.92 -10.42 -3.78
C LYS A 260 25.69 -9.13 -4.06
N GLU A 261 24.99 -7.99 -4.12
CA GLU A 261 25.64 -6.70 -4.41
C GLU A 261 26.47 -6.19 -3.24
N ILE A 262 26.02 -6.40 -2.00
CA ILE A 262 26.82 -6.10 -0.79
C ILE A 262 28.12 -6.90 -0.78
N ASP A 263 28.05 -8.21 -1.02
CA ASP A 263 29.22 -9.10 -1.06
C ASP A 263 30.19 -8.71 -2.19
N ARG A 264 29.64 -8.49 -3.40
CA ARG A 264 30.43 -8.13 -4.58
C ARG A 264 31.18 -6.82 -4.43
N ARG A 265 30.53 -5.81 -3.81
CA ARG A 265 31.09 -4.46 -3.64
C ARG A 265 31.81 -4.26 -2.31
N LYS A 266 31.66 -5.19 -1.35
CA LYS A 266 32.21 -5.11 0.02
C LYS A 266 31.76 -3.84 0.77
N ILE A 267 30.48 -3.46 0.61
CA ILE A 267 29.93 -2.20 1.13
C ILE A 267 29.04 -2.38 2.37
N GLY A 268 28.97 -3.54 2.98
CA GLY A 268 28.02 -3.84 4.04
C GLY A 268 28.04 -2.85 5.21
N ASN A 269 29.22 -2.42 5.66
CA ASN A 269 29.39 -1.43 6.72
C ASN A 269 28.92 -0.01 6.35
N ARG A 270 28.55 0.23 5.10
CA ARG A 270 28.05 1.50 4.56
C ARG A 270 26.60 1.40 4.08
N VAL A 271 25.92 0.30 4.38
CA VAL A 271 24.51 0.09 4.04
C VAL A 271 23.69 0.00 5.33
N ILE A 272 22.57 0.70 5.33
CA ILE A 272 21.53 0.62 6.35
C ILE A 272 20.25 0.14 5.68
N VAL A 273 19.55 -0.81 6.29
CA VAL A 273 18.22 -1.26 5.83
C VAL A 273 17.17 -0.68 6.76
N GLU A 274 16.25 0.10 6.20
CA GLU A 274 15.12 0.70 6.91
C GLU A 274 13.86 -0.15 6.76
N ILE A 275 13.18 -0.43 7.88
CA ILE A 275 11.99 -1.28 7.96
C ILE A 275 10.86 -0.45 8.58
N LEU A 276 9.70 -0.37 7.92
CA LEU A 276 8.54 0.37 8.42
C LEU A 276 7.97 -0.25 9.70
N GLU A 277 7.65 0.59 10.71
CA GLU A 277 7.04 0.17 11.97
C GLU A 277 5.74 -0.63 11.78
N ASN A 278 4.89 -0.20 10.85
CA ASN A 278 3.54 -0.76 10.63
C ASN A 278 3.53 -2.15 9.97
N GLU A 279 4.69 -2.72 9.67
CA GLU A 279 4.76 -4.05 9.10
C GLU A 279 4.65 -5.13 10.17
N ASN A 280 3.55 -5.90 10.13
CA ASN A 280 3.32 -7.02 11.04
C ASN A 280 4.23 -8.20 10.71
N LEU A 281 5.14 -8.53 11.62
CA LEU A 281 5.81 -9.83 11.65
C LEU A 281 4.77 -10.89 12.07
N CYS A 282 4.05 -11.45 11.08
CA CYS A 282 3.27 -12.66 11.33
C CYS A 282 4.20 -13.74 11.87
N THR A 283 3.78 -14.45 12.92
CA THR A 283 4.56 -15.50 13.58
C THR A 283 5.14 -16.54 12.62
N SER A 284 4.47 -16.80 11.49
CA SER A 284 4.92 -17.73 10.46
C SER A 284 6.14 -17.23 9.63
N ASN A 285 6.41 -15.93 9.62
CA ASN A 285 7.49 -15.33 8.84
C ASN A 285 8.64 -14.75 9.68
N SER A 286 8.45 -14.68 11.00
CA SER A 286 9.43 -14.09 11.94
C SER A 286 10.82 -14.74 11.81
N SER A 287 10.88 -16.08 11.71
CA SER A 287 12.15 -16.80 11.56
C SER A 287 12.90 -16.48 10.28
N LYS A 288 12.20 -16.29 9.15
CA LYS A 288 12.82 -15.94 7.85
C LYS A 288 13.38 -14.53 7.87
N VAL A 289 12.63 -13.59 8.44
CA VAL A 289 13.07 -12.19 8.59
C VAL A 289 14.28 -12.11 9.51
N LYS A 290 14.25 -12.77 10.67
CA LYS A 290 15.40 -12.83 11.60
C LYS A 290 16.64 -13.42 10.95
N PHE A 291 16.48 -14.52 10.22
CA PHE A 291 17.60 -15.12 9.46
C PHE A 291 18.19 -14.14 8.44
N TYR A 292 17.35 -13.41 7.71
CA TYR A 292 17.82 -12.43 6.74
C TYR A 292 18.54 -11.24 7.41
N ILE A 293 17.96 -10.70 8.49
CA ILE A 293 18.59 -9.64 9.28
C ILE A 293 19.96 -10.08 9.82
N GLN A 294 20.06 -11.32 10.32
CA GLN A 294 21.31 -11.88 10.77
C GLN A 294 22.34 -11.96 9.63
N ALA A 295 21.93 -12.42 8.44
CA ALA A 295 22.79 -12.47 7.28
C ALA A 295 23.30 -11.08 6.82
N LEU A 296 22.47 -10.04 6.97
CA LEU A 296 22.85 -8.64 6.73
C LEU A 296 23.88 -8.17 7.76
N ARG A 297 23.65 -8.44 9.04
CA ARG A 297 24.59 -8.06 10.14
C ARG A 297 25.96 -8.71 10.03
N GLU A 298 26.02 -9.97 9.63
CA GLU A 298 27.29 -10.68 9.38
C GLU A 298 28.14 -10.00 8.30
N ARG A 299 27.51 -9.15 7.46
CA ARG A 299 28.17 -8.33 6.44
C ARG A 299 28.41 -6.88 6.89
N GLY A 300 28.10 -6.56 8.13
CA GLY A 300 28.25 -5.22 8.69
C GLY A 300 27.11 -4.26 8.39
N VAL A 301 26.00 -4.73 7.76
CA VAL A 301 24.82 -3.90 7.49
C VAL A 301 24.11 -3.54 8.79
N LYS A 302 23.70 -2.29 8.92
CA LYS A 302 22.93 -1.79 10.05
C LYS A 302 21.44 -1.79 9.73
N ILE A 303 20.62 -1.88 10.77
CA ILE A 303 19.16 -1.93 10.65
C ILE A 303 18.57 -0.68 11.30
N ALA A 304 17.64 -0.02 10.60
CA ALA A 304 16.81 1.06 11.12
C ALA A 304 15.35 0.65 11.14
N VAL A 305 14.60 1.13 12.12
CA VAL A 305 13.14 1.08 12.12
C VAL A 305 12.62 2.47 11.81
N ASP A 306 11.76 2.57 10.78
CA ASP A 306 11.27 3.80 10.19
C ASP A 306 9.85 4.14 10.65
N ASP A 307 9.48 5.44 10.60
CA ASP A 307 8.19 6.00 10.98
C ASP A 307 7.71 5.64 12.40
N PHE A 308 8.65 5.46 13.36
CA PHE A 308 8.30 4.99 14.70
C PHE A 308 7.51 6.01 15.51
N GLY A 309 6.32 5.59 15.97
CA GLY A 309 5.38 6.41 16.71
C GLY A 309 4.22 6.98 15.88
N SER A 310 4.13 6.66 14.58
CA SER A 310 3.06 7.14 13.69
C SER A 310 1.69 6.50 13.94
N GLY A 311 1.64 5.38 14.68
CA GLY A 311 0.41 4.60 14.87
C GLY A 311 0.38 3.78 16.16
N PHE A 312 -0.05 2.54 16.08
CA PHE A 312 0.07 1.57 17.17
C PHE A 312 1.51 1.09 17.25
N SER A 313 2.32 1.78 18.05
CA SER A 313 3.76 1.48 18.18
C SER A 313 4.02 0.00 18.45
N ASN A 314 4.70 -0.64 17.50
CA ASN A 314 4.99 -2.06 17.55
C ASN A 314 6.31 -2.32 18.30
N PHE A 315 6.30 -2.12 19.62
CA PHE A 315 7.47 -2.40 20.46
C PHE A 315 8.00 -3.83 20.33
N ASN A 316 7.11 -4.81 20.01
CA ASN A 316 7.53 -6.17 19.75
C ASN A 316 8.48 -6.27 18.54
N LEU A 317 8.26 -5.49 17.51
CA LEU A 317 9.15 -5.41 16.35
C LEU A 317 10.56 -4.99 16.78
N LEU A 318 10.67 -3.95 17.60
CA LEU A 318 11.95 -3.46 18.11
C LEU A 318 12.68 -4.52 18.94
N LEU A 319 11.97 -5.25 19.79
CA LEU A 319 12.56 -6.33 20.61
C LEU A 319 13.02 -7.53 19.76
N GLU A 320 12.32 -7.80 18.67
CA GLU A 320 12.66 -8.90 17.76
C GLU A 320 13.82 -8.57 16.83
N ILE A 321 13.87 -7.32 16.33
CA ILE A 321 14.87 -6.85 15.36
C ILE A 321 16.10 -6.30 16.07
N VAL A 322 15.96 -5.67 17.25
CA VAL A 322 17.04 -4.94 17.98
C VAL A 322 17.78 -4.00 17.01
N PRO A 323 17.14 -2.91 16.55
CA PRO A 323 17.69 -2.05 15.50
C PRO A 323 18.91 -1.25 15.97
N ASP A 324 19.75 -0.81 15.02
CA ASP A 324 20.84 0.14 15.26
C ASP A 324 20.33 1.59 15.30
N TYR A 325 19.22 1.87 14.61
CA TYR A 325 18.58 3.19 14.54
C TYR A 325 17.08 3.10 14.68
N ILE A 326 16.50 4.11 15.33
CA ILE A 326 15.03 4.32 15.41
C ILE A 326 14.76 5.72 14.85
N LYS A 327 14.06 5.81 13.72
CA LYS A 327 13.63 7.07 13.12
C LYS A 327 12.30 7.47 13.76
N ILE A 328 12.26 8.65 14.39
CA ILE A 328 11.08 9.18 15.06
C ILE A 328 10.23 9.90 14.02
N ASP A 329 8.99 9.44 13.86
CA ASP A 329 8.05 9.92 12.85
C ASP A 329 7.86 11.45 12.87
N GLY A 330 7.73 12.01 11.68
CA GLY A 330 7.58 13.44 11.48
C GLY A 330 6.36 14.06 12.13
N GLU A 331 5.26 13.32 12.36
CA GLU A 331 4.06 13.85 13.04
C GLU A 331 4.32 14.13 14.53
N ILE A 332 5.26 13.42 15.15
CA ILE A 332 5.74 13.71 16.50
C ILE A 332 6.68 14.92 16.45
N ILE A 333 7.68 14.88 15.57
CA ILE A 333 8.73 15.90 15.50
C ILE A 333 8.19 17.28 15.13
N LYS A 334 7.25 17.37 14.19
CA LYS A 334 6.60 18.65 13.82
C LYS A 334 5.93 19.36 15.00
N ARG A 335 5.43 18.61 15.97
CA ARG A 335 4.64 19.09 17.10
C ARG A 335 5.45 19.20 18.38
N ILE A 336 6.73 18.83 18.40
CA ILE A 336 7.57 18.68 19.59
C ILE A 336 7.74 19.98 20.39
N CYS A 337 7.65 21.14 19.72
CA CYS A 337 7.76 22.46 20.36
C CYS A 337 6.47 22.91 21.06
N GLU A 338 5.31 22.57 20.47
CA GLU A 338 4.00 23.12 20.85
C GLU A 338 3.16 22.13 21.67
N ASP A 339 3.33 20.83 21.44
CA ASP A 339 2.52 19.78 22.06
C ASP A 339 3.31 18.98 23.10
N GLU A 340 2.92 19.13 24.36
CA GLU A 340 3.56 18.39 25.47
C GLU A 340 3.42 16.86 25.32
N LYS A 341 2.32 16.37 24.72
CA LYS A 341 2.14 14.93 24.48
C LYS A 341 3.13 14.41 23.44
N ALA A 342 3.32 15.15 22.34
CA ALA A 342 4.31 14.82 21.33
C ALA A 342 5.73 14.81 21.91
N ARG A 343 6.06 15.80 22.77
CA ARG A 343 7.34 15.85 23.47
C ARG A 343 7.56 14.65 24.38
N LYS A 344 6.59 14.30 25.24
CA LYS A 344 6.67 13.11 26.11
C LYS A 344 6.78 11.81 25.34
N MET A 345 6.12 11.73 24.18
CA MET A 345 6.26 10.57 23.28
C MET A 345 7.70 10.47 22.75
N ALA A 346 8.26 11.57 22.26
CA ALA A 346 9.66 11.60 21.81
C ALA A 346 10.63 11.20 22.94
N GLU A 347 10.47 11.75 24.15
CA GLU A 347 11.28 11.39 25.33
C GLU A 347 11.18 9.89 25.65
N THR A 348 10.00 9.30 25.54
CA THR A 348 9.79 7.85 25.75
C THR A 348 10.51 7.04 24.71
N ILE A 349 10.42 7.41 23.44
CA ILE A 349 11.12 6.73 22.33
C ILE A 349 12.62 6.83 22.50
N ILE A 350 13.15 8.02 22.83
CA ILE A 350 14.58 8.25 23.08
C ILE A 350 15.08 7.38 24.25
N GLY A 351 14.32 7.35 25.36
CA GLY A 351 14.64 6.50 26.50
C GLY A 351 14.67 5.02 26.14
N PHE A 352 13.71 4.56 25.36
CA PHE A 352 13.65 3.18 24.90
C PHE A 352 14.81 2.83 23.94
N ALA A 353 15.11 3.70 22.98
CA ALA A 353 16.24 3.54 22.07
C ALA A 353 17.56 3.38 22.83
N LYS A 354 17.81 4.21 23.85
CA LYS A 354 18.99 4.11 24.73
C LYS A 354 19.11 2.76 25.43
N HIS A 355 17.99 2.19 25.90
CA HIS A 355 17.97 0.86 26.52
C HIS A 355 18.32 -0.26 25.55
N LEU A 356 17.95 -0.10 24.27
CA LEU A 356 18.29 -1.05 23.20
C LEU A 356 19.71 -0.84 22.65
N GLY A 357 20.41 0.25 23.01
CA GLY A 357 21.69 0.64 22.42
C GLY A 357 21.55 1.20 20.99
N ALA A 358 20.32 1.59 20.59
CA ALA A 358 20.03 2.17 19.30
C ALA A 358 20.18 3.71 19.32
N LYS A 359 20.60 4.29 18.20
CA LYS A 359 20.56 5.74 17.98
C LYS A 359 19.20 6.19 17.48
N THR A 360 18.82 7.41 17.84
CA THR A 360 17.58 8.05 17.38
C THR A 360 17.84 9.00 16.22
N ILE A 361 16.93 9.04 15.25
CA ILE A 361 16.93 9.98 14.11
C ILE A 361 15.62 10.76 14.15
N ALA A 362 15.67 12.10 14.22
CA ALA A 362 14.49 12.94 14.07
C ALA A 362 14.20 13.13 12.57
N GLU A 363 12.98 12.86 12.15
CA GLU A 363 12.51 13.12 10.81
C GLU A 363 11.78 14.46 10.68
N TYR A 364 11.64 14.97 9.46
CA TYR A 364 10.90 16.21 9.18
C TYR A 364 11.33 17.44 10.00
N VAL A 365 12.61 17.56 10.32
CA VAL A 365 13.14 18.79 10.93
C VAL A 365 12.97 19.95 9.96
N ALA A 366 11.92 20.78 10.20
CA ALA A 366 11.46 21.79 9.26
C ALA A 366 12.06 23.18 9.49
N ASN A 367 12.57 23.47 10.69
CA ASN A 367 13.13 24.75 11.07
C ASN A 367 14.10 24.64 12.25
N GLU A 368 14.76 25.74 12.56
CA GLU A 368 15.77 25.85 13.64
C GLU A 368 15.18 25.56 15.02
N GLN A 369 13.93 25.99 15.29
CA GLN A 369 13.29 25.79 16.59
C GLN A 369 13.09 24.29 16.88
N ILE A 370 12.60 23.52 15.89
CA ILE A 370 12.44 22.07 15.98
C ILE A 370 13.82 21.41 16.14
N TYR A 371 14.80 21.83 15.35
CA TYR A 371 16.17 21.31 15.43
C TYR A 371 16.76 21.46 16.83
N ASN A 372 16.71 22.68 17.39
CA ASN A 372 17.22 22.96 18.72
C ASN A 372 16.48 22.16 19.81
N LYS A 373 15.15 22.00 19.67
CA LYS A 373 14.39 21.16 20.60
C LYS A 373 14.78 19.67 20.51
N CYS A 374 15.02 19.15 19.33
CA CYS A 374 15.52 17.79 19.15
C CYS A 374 16.92 17.58 19.78
N LEU A 375 17.82 18.56 19.64
CA LEU A 375 19.13 18.57 20.30
C LEU A 375 18.99 18.55 21.83
N GLU A 376 18.09 19.37 22.38
CA GLU A 376 17.80 19.48 23.81
C GLU A 376 17.31 18.15 24.41
N LEU A 377 16.43 17.44 23.68
CA LEU A 377 15.89 16.16 24.09
C LEU A 377 16.89 15.01 23.98
N GLY A 378 18.04 15.23 23.36
CA GLY A 378 19.11 14.24 23.25
C GLY A 378 18.94 13.27 22.08
N ILE A 379 18.27 13.67 20.99
CA ILE A 379 18.23 12.93 19.73
C ILE A 379 19.63 12.93 19.12
N ASP A 380 20.03 11.81 18.50
CA ASP A 380 21.39 11.59 18.03
C ASP A 380 21.65 12.14 16.62
N GLU A 381 20.66 12.03 15.72
CA GLU A 381 20.78 12.41 14.30
C GLU A 381 19.51 13.09 13.79
N PHE A 382 19.61 13.84 12.69
CA PHE A 382 18.55 14.74 12.24
C PHE A 382 18.40 14.72 10.72
N GLN A 383 17.15 14.65 10.25
CA GLN A 383 16.77 14.69 8.85
C GLN A 383 15.61 15.65 8.64
N GLY A 384 15.69 16.49 7.63
CA GLY A 384 14.60 17.40 7.29
C GLY A 384 15.00 18.49 6.31
N PHE A 385 14.03 19.18 5.74
CA PHE A 385 14.27 20.20 4.72
C PHE A 385 15.05 21.43 5.24
N TYR A 386 15.00 21.67 6.54
CA TYR A 386 15.82 22.70 7.16
C TYR A 386 17.31 22.41 7.01
N LEU A 387 17.72 21.14 7.08
CA LEU A 387 19.10 20.70 7.00
C LEU A 387 19.54 20.35 5.57
N GLY A 388 18.64 19.70 4.80
CA GLY A 388 18.90 19.33 3.42
C GLY A 388 17.72 18.65 2.73
N GLN A 389 17.52 19.02 1.47
CA GLN A 389 16.52 18.37 0.63
C GLN A 389 17.13 17.18 -0.13
N PRO A 390 16.31 16.20 -0.54
CA PRO A 390 16.76 15.12 -1.41
C PRO A 390 17.33 15.64 -2.73
N ARG A 391 18.52 15.16 -3.14
CA ARG A 391 19.22 15.54 -4.37
C ARG A 391 19.66 14.30 -5.15
N ALA A 392 19.85 14.44 -6.45
CA ALA A 392 20.31 13.37 -7.33
C ALA A 392 21.76 12.95 -7.07
N GLU A 393 22.54 13.84 -6.47
CA GLU A 393 23.95 13.63 -6.10
C GLU A 393 24.18 14.00 -4.63
N PHE A 394 25.30 13.50 -4.04
CA PHE A 394 25.69 13.78 -2.66
C PHE A 394 26.21 15.21 -2.48
#